data_13d9fd62525d38e7e37b854c921a31c3
#
_entry.id   13d9fd62525d38e7e37b854c921a31c3
#
_cell.length_a   1.000
_cell.length_b   1.000
_cell.length_c   1.000
_cell.angle_alpha   90.00
_cell.angle_beta   90.00
_cell.angle_gamma   90.00
#
_symmetry.space_group_name_H-M   'P 1'
#
loop_
_entity.id
_entity.type
_entity.pdbx_description
1 polymer ?
#
loop_
_entity_poly.entity_id
_entity_poly.type
_entity_poly.pdbx_seq_one_letter_code
_entity_poly.pdbx_strand_id
1 'polypeptide(L)'
;MYAKAIHGAAKDVAQKLAESLGLSGEFFESWVCQFRINKYNFTPETIGSSGVQIHTDSGFLTILQDDENVGGLEVMNPSGVYVAVDPVPGTVLINLGDIAKVMTEFLYLFTFSLVANRLLSS
;
A
#
# COMPACT_ATOMS: atom_id res chain seq x y z
N MET A 1 -18.93 1.12 9.61
CA MET A 1 -18.17 0.27 10.54
C MET A 1 -16.78 -0.10 9.96
N TYR A 2 -16.65 -0.64 8.76
CA TYR A 2 -15.40 -1.07 8.13
C TYR A 2 -14.33 0.05 8.03
N ALA A 3 -14.64 1.20 7.41
CA ALA A 3 -13.67 2.30 7.26
C ALA A 3 -13.09 2.78 8.60
N LYS A 4 -13.89 2.77 9.66
CA LYS A 4 -13.42 3.14 11.01
C LYS A 4 -12.45 2.10 11.58
N ALA A 5 -12.67 0.82 11.32
CA ALA A 5 -11.79 -0.26 11.77
C ALA A 5 -10.44 -0.21 11.05
N ILE A 6 -10.46 -0.04 9.72
CA ILE A 6 -9.25 0.10 8.90
C ILE A 6 -8.47 1.37 9.27
N HIS A 7 -9.15 2.48 9.55
CA HIS A 7 -8.50 3.70 10.03
C HIS A 7 -7.78 3.47 11.36
N GLY A 8 -8.41 2.78 12.30
CA GLY A 8 -7.78 2.42 13.58
C GLY A 8 -6.55 1.53 13.38
N ALA A 9 -6.65 0.51 12.53
CA ALA A 9 -5.54 -0.37 12.20
C ALA A 9 -4.37 0.40 11.54
N ALA A 10 -4.67 1.33 10.63
CA ALA A 10 -3.67 2.17 9.99
C ALA A 10 -2.89 3.01 11.01
N LYS A 11 -3.58 3.65 11.93
CA LYS A 11 -2.96 4.44 13.01
C LYS A 11 -2.10 3.57 13.91
N ASP A 12 -2.59 2.40 14.31
CA ASP A 12 -1.88 1.48 15.19
C ASP A 12 -0.58 0.98 14.56
N VAL A 13 -0.61 0.58 13.28
CA VAL A 13 0.58 0.16 12.53
C VAL A 13 1.56 1.33 12.37
N ALA A 14 1.08 2.50 11.97
CA ALA A 14 1.93 3.68 11.80
C ALA A 14 2.62 4.09 13.10
N GLN A 15 1.90 4.05 14.22
CA GLN A 15 2.45 4.35 15.54
C GLN A 15 3.54 3.34 15.94
N LYS A 16 3.30 2.04 15.77
CA LYS A 16 4.28 0.99 16.05
C LYS A 16 5.54 1.10 15.19
N LEU A 17 5.38 1.48 13.91
CA LEU A 17 6.52 1.76 13.05
C LEU A 17 7.32 2.97 13.55
N ALA A 18 6.66 4.06 13.91
CA ALA A 18 7.33 5.23 14.47
C ALA A 18 8.10 4.89 15.75
N GLU A 19 7.49 4.14 16.65
CA GLU A 19 8.13 3.68 17.88
C GLU A 19 9.37 2.81 17.60
N SER A 20 9.29 1.92 16.63
CA SER A 20 10.43 1.09 16.20
C SER A 20 11.60 1.91 15.65
N LEU A 21 11.33 3.10 15.17
CA LEU A 21 12.31 4.08 14.67
C LEU A 21 12.81 5.04 15.77
N GLY A 22 12.42 4.79 17.03
CA GLY A 22 12.82 5.63 18.16
C GLY A 22 12.05 6.95 18.27
N LEU A 23 11.00 7.12 17.49
CA LEU A 23 10.12 8.28 17.58
C LEU A 23 9.12 8.06 18.72
N SER A 24 9.06 8.99 19.66
CA SER A 24 8.13 8.95 20.79
C SER A 24 7.06 10.03 20.62
N GLY A 25 5.81 9.72 20.96
CA GLY A 25 4.69 10.65 20.93
C GLY A 25 3.55 10.19 20.00
N GLU A 26 2.46 10.92 20.01
CA GLU A 26 1.26 10.63 19.21
C GLU A 26 1.35 11.32 17.83
N PHE A 27 2.28 10.85 16.99
CA PHE A 27 2.56 11.48 15.70
C PHE A 27 1.37 11.47 14.73
N PHE A 28 0.55 10.42 14.79
CA PHE A 28 -0.50 10.20 13.80
C PHE A 28 -1.91 10.58 14.28
N GLU A 29 -2.03 11.19 15.46
CA GLU A 29 -3.34 11.53 16.03
C GLU A 29 -4.15 12.47 15.14
N SER A 30 -3.50 13.47 14.56
CA SER A 30 -4.11 14.48 13.69
C SER A 30 -3.97 14.20 12.19
N TRP A 31 -3.38 13.06 11.82
CA TRP A 31 -3.16 12.76 10.40
C TRP A 31 -4.46 12.38 9.70
N VAL A 32 -4.63 12.95 8.53
CA VAL A 32 -5.80 12.69 7.68
C VAL A 32 -5.60 11.36 6.96
N CYS A 33 -6.61 10.49 7.05
CA CYS A 33 -6.67 9.27 6.27
C CYS A 33 -7.60 9.46 5.07
N GLN A 34 -7.13 9.08 3.90
CA GLN A 34 -7.95 8.97 2.70
C GLN A 34 -8.44 7.53 2.57
N PHE A 35 -9.76 7.36 2.46
CA PHE A 35 -10.36 6.08 2.13
C PHE A 35 -10.80 6.08 0.67
N ARG A 36 -10.38 5.07 -0.08
CA ARG A 36 -10.70 4.94 -1.51
C ARG A 36 -11.15 3.52 -1.81
N ILE A 37 -12.16 3.39 -2.66
CA ILE A 37 -12.59 2.13 -3.24
C ILE A 37 -12.36 2.24 -4.75
N ASN A 38 -11.57 1.34 -5.30
CA ASN A 38 -11.26 1.27 -6.72
C ASN A 38 -11.99 0.07 -7.34
N LYS A 39 -12.56 0.29 -8.51
CA LYS A 39 -13.06 -0.78 -9.36
C LYS A 39 -12.41 -0.64 -10.73
N TYR A 40 -11.69 -1.65 -11.13
CA TYR A 40 -11.05 -1.70 -12.44
C TYR A 40 -11.96 -2.43 -13.42
N ASN A 41 -12.36 -1.75 -14.50
CA ASN A 41 -13.11 -2.36 -15.57
C ASN A 41 -12.14 -2.87 -16.63
N PHE A 42 -12.40 -4.06 -17.13
CA PHE A 42 -11.60 -4.68 -18.17
C PHE A 42 -12.49 -5.20 -19.30
N THR A 43 -11.91 -5.33 -20.49
CA THR A 43 -12.46 -6.06 -21.64
C THR A 43 -11.50 -7.21 -21.98
N PRO A 44 -11.92 -8.19 -22.79
CA PRO A 44 -11.02 -9.27 -23.22
C PRO A 44 -9.70 -8.75 -23.83
N GLU A 45 -9.74 -7.61 -24.51
CA GLU A 45 -8.57 -6.99 -25.15
C GLU A 45 -7.64 -6.28 -24.17
N THR A 46 -8.14 -5.87 -23.01
CA THR A 46 -7.37 -5.13 -22.00
C THR A 46 -6.85 -6.01 -20.86
N ILE A 47 -7.22 -7.30 -20.86
CA ILE A 47 -6.67 -8.25 -19.86
C ILE A 47 -5.13 -8.28 -19.97
N GLY A 48 -4.46 -8.16 -18.83
CA GLY A 48 -3.00 -8.12 -18.74
C GLY A 48 -2.37 -6.73 -18.98
N SER A 49 -3.18 -5.73 -19.38
CA SER A 49 -2.70 -4.35 -19.43
C SER A 49 -2.64 -3.72 -18.03
N SER A 50 -1.95 -2.58 -17.93
CA SER A 50 -1.88 -1.82 -16.67
C SER A 50 -3.24 -1.19 -16.35
N GLY A 51 -3.80 -1.50 -15.20
CA GLY A 51 -5.02 -0.87 -14.68
C GLY A 51 -4.78 0.49 -14.03
N VAL A 52 -3.56 0.72 -13.55
CA VAL A 52 -3.10 1.98 -12.96
C VAL A 52 -1.67 2.25 -13.42
N GLN A 53 -1.36 3.50 -13.69
CA GLN A 53 0.01 3.90 -13.97
C GLN A 53 0.92 3.59 -12.78
N ILE A 54 2.16 3.23 -13.07
CA ILE A 54 3.19 3.03 -12.06
C ILE A 54 3.34 4.30 -11.24
N HIS A 55 3.27 4.17 -9.92
CA HIS A 55 3.37 5.30 -9.00
C HIS A 55 3.94 4.87 -7.65
N THR A 56 4.33 5.83 -6.85
CA THR A 56 4.53 5.70 -5.41
C THR A 56 3.34 6.31 -4.68
N ASP A 57 3.07 5.83 -3.48
CA ASP A 57 2.06 6.44 -2.61
C ASP A 57 2.67 7.62 -1.86
N SER A 58 2.03 8.77 -1.91
CA SER A 58 2.55 10.00 -1.30
C SER A 58 2.43 10.07 0.22
N GLY A 59 1.66 9.17 0.84
CA GLY A 59 1.40 9.15 2.29
C GLY A 59 2.55 8.58 3.13
N PHE A 60 2.26 8.33 4.41
CA PHE A 60 3.17 7.61 5.29
C PHE A 60 3.07 6.10 5.06
N LEU A 61 1.85 5.55 5.10
CA LEU A 61 1.59 4.16 4.74
C LEU A 61 0.25 4.03 4.00
N THR A 62 0.14 2.98 3.22
CA THR A 62 -1.09 2.56 2.56
C THR A 62 -1.47 1.18 3.05
N ILE A 63 -2.75 1.00 3.33
CA ILE A 63 -3.35 -0.32 3.55
C ILE A 63 -4.18 -0.66 2.33
N LEU A 64 -3.86 -1.76 1.69
CA LEU A 64 -4.58 -2.32 0.55
C LEU A 64 -5.31 -3.58 0.98
N GLN A 65 -6.58 -3.67 0.64
CA GLN A 65 -7.34 -4.90 0.69
C GLN A 65 -7.86 -5.20 -0.71
N ASP A 66 -7.33 -6.25 -1.31
CA ASP A 66 -7.76 -6.73 -2.61
C ASP A 66 -8.99 -7.63 -2.49
N ASP A 67 -9.62 -7.88 -3.63
CA ASP A 67 -10.57 -9.00 -3.77
C ASP A 67 -9.82 -10.31 -3.56
N GLU A 68 -10.32 -11.17 -2.68
CA GLU A 68 -9.65 -12.43 -2.32
C GLU A 68 -9.46 -13.41 -3.49
N ASN A 69 -10.16 -13.18 -4.60
CA ASN A 69 -10.16 -14.06 -5.76
C ASN A 69 -9.47 -13.44 -6.99
N VAL A 70 -9.13 -12.14 -6.94
CA VAL A 70 -8.59 -11.42 -8.08
C VAL A 70 -7.31 -10.71 -7.68
N GLY A 71 -6.18 -11.21 -8.17
CA GLY A 71 -4.88 -10.57 -8.02
C GLY A 71 -4.66 -9.41 -8.99
N GLY A 72 -3.41 -9.10 -9.27
CA GLY A 72 -3.01 -8.07 -10.23
C GLY A 72 -2.13 -6.99 -9.64
N LEU A 73 -1.94 -7.00 -8.34
CA LEU A 73 -0.97 -6.11 -7.68
C LEU A 73 0.44 -6.56 -8.04
N GLU A 74 1.26 -5.62 -8.49
CA GLU A 74 2.68 -5.84 -8.72
C GLU A 74 3.49 -4.78 -7.96
N VAL A 75 4.57 -5.21 -7.34
CA VAL A 75 5.49 -4.34 -6.60
C VAL A 75 6.87 -4.44 -7.21
N MET A 76 7.53 -3.31 -7.41
CA MET A 76 8.91 -3.29 -7.89
C MET A 76 9.87 -3.66 -6.76
N ASN A 77 10.69 -4.66 -6.99
CA ASN A 77 11.76 -5.03 -6.07
C ASN A 77 12.98 -4.10 -6.20
N PRO A 78 13.96 -4.18 -5.30
CA PRO A 78 15.17 -3.35 -5.37
C PRO A 78 16.01 -3.53 -6.63
N SER A 79 15.84 -4.64 -7.35
CA SER A 79 16.51 -4.89 -8.63
C SER A 79 15.77 -4.29 -9.83
N GLY A 80 14.67 -3.56 -9.61
CA GLY A 80 13.87 -2.95 -10.67
C GLY A 80 12.92 -3.92 -11.40
N VAL A 81 12.68 -5.09 -10.83
CA VAL A 81 11.79 -6.11 -11.40
C VAL A 81 10.44 -6.08 -10.69
N TYR A 82 9.36 -6.11 -11.45
CA TYR A 82 8.01 -6.25 -10.93
C TYR A 82 7.74 -7.67 -10.45
N VAL A 83 7.25 -7.78 -9.24
CA VAL A 83 6.88 -9.04 -8.59
C VAL A 83 5.40 -8.98 -8.26
N ALA A 84 4.65 -9.97 -8.71
CA ALA A 84 3.25 -10.10 -8.37
C ALA A 84 3.08 -10.38 -6.87
N VAL A 85 2.08 -9.75 -6.28
CA VAL A 85 1.66 -9.98 -4.90
C VAL A 85 0.25 -10.51 -4.94
N ASP A 86 0.13 -11.82 -4.76
CA ASP A 86 -1.17 -12.46 -4.77
C ASP A 86 -1.95 -12.15 -3.49
N PRO A 87 -3.27 -11.95 -3.58
CA PRO A 87 -4.12 -11.73 -2.42
C PRO A 87 -4.12 -12.97 -1.52
N VAL A 88 -4.04 -12.74 -0.21
CA VAL A 88 -4.18 -13.78 0.80
C VAL A 88 -5.48 -13.54 1.54
N PRO A 89 -6.44 -14.48 1.51
CA PRO A 89 -7.73 -14.30 2.17
C PRO A 89 -7.61 -13.92 3.64
N GLY A 90 -8.41 -12.96 4.09
CA GLY A 90 -8.42 -12.49 5.47
C GLY A 90 -7.24 -11.59 5.85
N THR A 91 -6.43 -11.15 4.88
CA THR A 91 -5.30 -10.26 5.14
C THR A 91 -5.45 -8.90 4.46
N VAL A 92 -4.59 -7.98 4.83
CA VAL A 92 -4.38 -6.72 4.14
C VAL A 92 -2.89 -6.56 3.84
N LEU A 93 -2.56 -5.95 2.72
CA LEU A 93 -1.20 -5.57 2.39
C LEU A 93 -0.93 -4.17 2.93
N ILE A 94 0.25 -3.96 3.46
CA ILE A 94 0.71 -2.65 3.94
C ILE A 94 1.99 -2.28 3.19
N ASN A 95 2.03 -1.09 2.62
CA ASN A 95 3.24 -0.52 2.05
C ASN A 95 3.52 0.87 2.62
N LEU A 96 4.79 1.23 2.67
CA LEU A 96 5.23 2.56 3.06
C LEU A 96 5.15 3.51 1.87
N GLY A 97 4.71 4.73 2.13
CA GLY A 97 4.67 5.79 1.15
C GLY A 97 5.90 6.71 1.20
N ASP A 98 5.89 7.74 0.35
CA ASP A 98 7.01 8.67 0.18
C ASP A 98 7.37 9.42 1.47
N ILE A 99 6.38 9.77 2.29
CA ILE A 99 6.65 10.44 3.58
C ILE A 99 7.42 9.51 4.52
N ALA A 100 7.03 8.24 4.62
CA ALA A 100 7.76 7.28 5.43
C ALA A 100 9.19 7.07 4.91
N LYS A 101 9.35 7.02 3.59
CA LYS A 101 10.66 6.93 2.94
C LYS A 101 11.56 8.10 3.34
N VAL A 102 11.10 9.34 3.20
CA VAL A 102 11.86 10.53 3.59
C VAL A 102 12.21 10.49 5.07
N MET A 103 11.27 10.12 5.95
CA MET A 103 11.51 10.01 7.38
C MET A 103 12.54 8.92 7.72
N THR A 104 12.56 7.81 6.97
CA THR A 104 13.47 6.68 7.20
C THR A 104 14.82 6.84 6.52
N GLU A 105 14.94 7.60 5.44
CA GLU A 105 16.24 7.96 4.83
C GLU A 105 17.14 8.71 5.83
N PHE A 106 16.56 9.51 6.71
CA PHE A 106 17.28 10.09 7.86
C PHE A 106 17.80 9.04 8.87
N LEU A 107 17.23 7.82 8.85
CA LEU A 107 17.51 6.74 9.79
C LEU A 107 18.17 5.51 9.13
N TYR A 108 18.62 5.63 7.88
CA TYR A 108 19.29 4.55 7.10
C TYR A 108 18.44 3.29 6.86
N LEU A 109 17.12 3.38 6.86
CA LEU A 109 16.24 2.26 6.56
C LEU A 109 15.63 2.42 5.15
N PHE A 110 15.90 1.45 4.27
CA PHE A 110 15.42 1.45 2.89
C PHE A 110 14.16 0.63 2.75
N THR A 111 13.11 1.23 2.21
CA THR A 111 12.01 0.46 1.64
C THR A 111 11.43 1.23 0.45
N PHE A 112 11.60 0.70 -0.76
CA PHE A 112 10.95 1.20 -1.96
C PHE A 112 9.70 0.36 -2.23
N SER A 113 8.55 0.99 -2.42
CA SER A 113 7.39 0.34 -2.99
C SER A 113 6.90 1.17 -4.17
N LEU A 114 7.13 0.67 -5.37
CA LEU A 114 6.44 1.09 -6.57
C LEU A 114 5.29 0.11 -6.79
N VAL A 115 4.08 0.62 -6.83
CA VAL A 115 2.86 -0.19 -6.93
C VAL A 115 2.30 -0.06 -8.34
N ALA A 116 2.03 -1.17 -8.98
CA ALA A 116 1.28 -1.24 -10.22
C ALA A 116 0.18 -2.29 -10.09
N ASN A 117 -0.99 -2.01 -10.65
CA ASN A 117 -2.06 -2.99 -10.74
C ASN A 117 -2.25 -3.41 -12.18
N ARG A 118 -2.28 -4.71 -12.43
CA ARG A 118 -2.69 -5.29 -13.71
C ARG A 118 -4.16 -5.67 -13.71
N LEU A 119 -4.79 -5.55 -14.86
CA LEU A 119 -6.14 -6.02 -15.07
C LEU A 119 -6.11 -7.54 -15.28
N LEU A 120 -6.64 -8.28 -14.32
CA LEU A 120 -6.79 -9.73 -14.43
C LEU A 120 -8.28 -10.08 -14.57
N SER A 121 -8.56 -11.17 -15.28
CA SER A 121 -9.90 -11.74 -15.33
C SER A 121 -10.21 -12.46 -14.02
N SER A 122 -11.35 -12.18 -13.44
CA SER A 122 -11.93 -12.97 -12.35
C SER A 122 -12.28 -14.37 -12.81
#